data_92deb3d5d6e9e8e6de0bfda2730968a8
#
_entry.id   92deb3d5d6e9e8e6de0bfda2730968a8
#
_cell.length_a   1.000
_cell.length_b   1.000
_cell.length_c   1.000
_cell.angle_alpha   90.00
_cell.angle_beta   90.00
_cell.angle_gamma   90.00
#
_symmetry.space_group_name_H-M   'P 1'
#
loop_
_entity.id
_entity.type
_entity.pdbx_description
1 polymer ?
#
loop_
_entity_poly.entity_id
_entity_poly.type
_entity_poly.pdbx_seq_one_letter_code
_entity_poly.pdbx_strand_id
1 'polypeptide(L)'
;MTYNYFRAEGNIELLTNNIKKFSHYFKGKSRRYIVGTVTFNMFSALRWKDIMFDWIENDLGFHSSLVLKNPTSSIHLPDDLKLKALADIEWTIAHVGDYSTDRYFVEDYLHHATNCYNFLKNSDYNNPKLTKNVCNFFNMCDRINNNNIFDYFPELSDYWYDGL
;
A
#
# COMPACT_ATOMS: atom_id res chain seq x y z
N MET A 1 8.50 0.36 -5.76
CA MET A 1 9.01 -0.98 -6.20
C MET A 1 7.94 -2.05 -6.28
N THR A 2 6.93 -2.05 -5.43
CA THR A 2 5.80 -3.02 -5.45
C THR A 2 5.04 -3.06 -6.78
N TYR A 3 5.01 -1.95 -7.51
CA TYR A 3 4.35 -1.85 -8.81
C TYR A 3 4.86 -2.86 -9.82
N ASN A 4 6.18 -3.07 -9.90
CA ASN A 4 6.78 -3.97 -10.88
C ASN A 4 6.50 -5.45 -10.55
N TYR A 5 6.25 -5.78 -9.29
CA TYR A 5 5.90 -7.15 -8.90
C TYR A 5 4.56 -7.60 -9.49
N PHE A 6 3.55 -6.71 -9.50
CA PHE A 6 2.20 -7.07 -9.95
C PHE A 6 1.92 -6.75 -11.41
N ARG A 7 2.78 -6.00 -12.07
CA ARG A 7 2.59 -5.59 -13.45
C ARG A 7 3.76 -6.03 -14.30
N ALA A 8 3.61 -7.18 -14.95
CA ALA A 8 4.51 -7.59 -16.03
C ALA A 8 4.65 -6.40 -17.00
N GLU A 9 5.88 -6.06 -17.36
CA GLU A 9 6.22 -4.91 -18.24
C GLU A 9 5.89 -3.52 -17.65
N GLY A 10 5.52 -3.42 -16.37
CA GLY A 10 5.31 -2.15 -15.69
C GLY A 10 6.62 -1.34 -15.58
N ASN A 11 6.60 -0.08 -15.98
CA ASN A 11 7.73 0.83 -15.83
C ASN A 11 7.41 1.91 -14.80
N ILE A 12 7.88 1.72 -13.57
CA ILE A 12 7.62 2.65 -12.46
C ILE A 12 8.27 4.02 -12.70
N GLU A 13 9.44 4.08 -13.35
CA GLU A 13 10.09 5.35 -13.65
C GLU A 13 9.28 6.18 -14.64
N LEU A 14 8.77 5.54 -15.70
CA LEU A 14 7.91 6.20 -16.67
C LEU A 14 6.63 6.71 -16.01
N LEU A 15 6.01 5.92 -15.14
CA LEU A 15 4.81 6.31 -14.40
C LEU A 15 5.11 7.52 -13.50
N THR A 16 6.17 7.45 -12.69
CA THR A 16 6.59 8.54 -11.80
C THR A 16 6.92 9.82 -12.57
N ASN A 17 7.63 9.71 -13.69
CA ASN A 17 7.95 10.86 -14.53
C ASN A 17 6.69 11.49 -15.14
N ASN A 18 5.71 10.68 -15.54
CA ASN A 18 4.44 11.19 -16.06
C ASN A 18 3.64 11.88 -14.95
N ILE A 19 3.57 11.31 -13.76
CA ILE A 19 2.93 11.94 -12.60
C ILE A 19 3.55 13.31 -12.32
N LYS A 20 4.89 13.39 -12.24
CA LYS A 20 5.61 14.67 -12.01
C LYS A 20 5.32 15.70 -13.09
N LYS A 21 5.28 15.30 -14.36
CA LYS A 21 4.93 16.19 -15.46
C LYS A 21 3.51 16.73 -15.34
N PHE A 22 2.54 15.86 -15.01
CA PHE A 22 1.15 16.26 -14.81
C PHE A 22 1.00 17.19 -13.60
N SER A 23 1.59 16.84 -12.45
CA SER A 23 1.58 17.72 -11.27
C SER A 23 2.15 19.09 -11.59
N HIS A 24 3.30 19.15 -12.27
CA HIS A 24 3.90 20.42 -12.69
C HIS A 24 3.00 21.22 -13.65
N TYR A 25 2.37 20.56 -14.64
CA TYR A 25 1.50 21.22 -15.61
C TYR A 25 0.28 21.84 -14.94
N PHE A 26 -0.27 21.22 -13.92
CA PHE A 26 -1.46 21.69 -13.23
C PHE A 26 -1.16 22.62 -12.05
N LYS A 27 0.06 22.71 -11.60
CA LYS A 27 0.46 23.55 -10.45
C LYS A 27 -0.05 24.97 -10.62
N GLY A 28 -0.88 25.44 -9.70
CA GLY A 28 -1.51 26.76 -9.71
C GLY A 28 -2.77 26.91 -10.59
N LYS A 29 -3.20 25.87 -11.32
CA LYS A 29 -4.39 25.96 -12.19
C LYS A 29 -5.68 25.49 -11.52
N SER A 30 -5.59 24.59 -10.58
CA SER A 30 -6.71 24.06 -9.79
C SER A 30 -6.17 23.56 -8.44
N ARG A 31 -7.03 23.28 -7.49
CA ARG A 31 -6.64 22.83 -6.14
C ARG A 31 -6.40 21.32 -6.02
N ARG A 32 -6.87 20.52 -6.98
CA ARG A 32 -6.75 19.05 -6.96
C ARG A 32 -6.60 18.58 -8.39
N TYR A 33 -5.39 18.25 -8.77
CA TYR A 33 -5.09 17.97 -10.16
C TYR A 33 -5.00 16.50 -10.45
N ILE A 34 -4.33 15.79 -9.57
CA ILE A 34 -4.10 14.35 -9.67
C ILE A 34 -4.44 13.74 -8.33
N VAL A 35 -5.38 12.81 -8.33
CA VAL A 35 -5.68 11.97 -7.19
C VAL A 35 -5.17 10.58 -7.50
N GLY A 36 -4.24 10.10 -6.71
CA GLY A 36 -3.85 8.72 -6.78
C GLY A 36 -4.76 7.85 -5.92
N THR A 37 -5.04 6.63 -6.33
CA THR A 37 -5.79 5.67 -5.54
C THR A 37 -4.88 4.55 -5.05
N VAL A 38 -4.71 4.44 -3.73
CA VAL A 38 -4.07 3.29 -3.09
C VAL A 38 -5.09 2.16 -3.01
N THR A 39 -4.80 1.05 -3.66
CA THR A 39 -5.51 -0.19 -3.38
C THR A 39 -4.98 -0.76 -2.07
N PHE A 40 -5.78 -0.66 -0.98
CA PHE A 40 -5.38 -1.15 0.33
C PHE A 40 -5.43 -2.66 0.37
N ASN A 41 -4.27 -3.26 0.26
CA ASN A 41 -4.02 -4.69 0.32
C ASN A 41 -2.84 -4.96 1.27
N MET A 42 -2.39 -6.21 1.40
CA MET A 42 -1.29 -6.55 2.32
C MET A 42 0.02 -5.80 2.01
N PHE A 43 0.30 -5.49 0.76
CA PHE A 43 1.54 -4.83 0.36
C PHE A 43 1.53 -3.34 0.66
N SER A 44 0.42 -2.67 0.34
CA SER A 44 0.26 -1.26 0.69
C SER A 44 0.17 -1.08 2.21
N ALA A 45 -0.38 -2.05 2.94
CA ALA A 45 -0.37 -2.03 4.40
C ALA A 45 1.07 -2.09 4.96
N LEU A 46 1.92 -2.98 4.40
CA LEU A 46 3.33 -3.13 4.81
C LEU A 46 4.24 -1.96 4.40
N ARG A 47 3.82 -1.13 3.45
CA ARG A 47 4.59 0.03 2.93
C ARG A 47 3.81 1.33 3.09
N TRP A 48 2.96 1.41 4.10
CA TRP A 48 2.03 2.53 4.26
C TRP A 48 2.73 3.88 4.40
N LYS A 49 3.80 3.96 5.21
CA LYS A 49 4.59 5.19 5.38
C LYS A 49 5.23 5.64 4.08
N ASP A 50 5.86 4.71 3.36
CA ASP A 50 6.53 5.01 2.09
C ASP A 50 5.54 5.59 1.08
N ILE A 51 4.32 5.01 1.01
CA ILE A 51 3.25 5.50 0.14
C ILE A 51 2.83 6.92 0.53
N MET A 52 2.66 7.20 1.82
CA MET A 52 2.29 8.55 2.29
C MET A 52 3.34 9.57 1.87
N PHE A 53 4.63 9.28 2.10
CA PHE A 53 5.72 10.19 1.76
C PHE A 53 5.83 10.41 0.26
N ASP A 54 5.78 9.34 -0.54
CA ASP A 54 5.78 9.43 -2.01
C ASP A 54 4.66 10.35 -2.53
N TRP A 55 3.49 10.33 -1.90
CA TRP A 55 2.34 11.11 -2.34
C TRP A 55 2.46 12.58 -1.95
N ILE A 56 2.99 12.86 -0.76
CA ILE A 56 3.32 14.24 -0.34
C ILE A 56 4.37 14.83 -1.29
N GLU A 57 5.46 14.10 -1.56
CA GLU A 57 6.54 14.56 -2.41
C GLU A 57 6.12 14.83 -3.87
N ASN A 58 5.14 14.06 -4.36
CA ASN A 58 4.64 14.21 -5.73
C ASN A 58 3.38 15.09 -5.83
N ASP A 59 2.95 15.73 -4.74
CA ASP A 59 1.79 16.64 -4.69
C ASP A 59 0.50 15.98 -5.19
N LEU A 60 0.26 14.72 -4.78
CA LEU A 60 -0.88 13.91 -5.17
C LEU A 60 -1.99 13.98 -4.13
N GLY A 61 -3.25 14.09 -4.57
CA GLY A 61 -4.39 13.85 -3.70
C GLY A 61 -4.48 12.37 -3.29
N PHE A 62 -4.93 12.09 -2.07
CA PHE A 62 -4.96 10.73 -1.51
C PHE A 62 -6.37 10.15 -1.54
N HIS A 63 -6.49 8.96 -2.11
CA HIS A 63 -7.70 8.16 -2.06
C HIS A 63 -7.35 6.69 -1.80
N SER A 64 -8.21 5.93 -1.12
CA SER A 64 -8.00 4.50 -0.91
C SER A 64 -9.21 3.67 -1.32
N SER A 65 -8.95 2.45 -1.79
CA SER A 65 -9.95 1.41 -2.00
C SER A 65 -9.55 0.12 -1.28
N LEU A 66 -10.49 -0.52 -0.58
CA LEU A 66 -10.23 -1.71 0.21
C LEU A 66 -10.33 -2.98 -0.64
N VAL A 67 -9.39 -3.90 -0.48
CA VAL A 67 -9.46 -5.26 -1.05
C VAL A 67 -10.07 -6.19 -0.01
N LEU A 68 -11.33 -6.59 -0.25
CA LEU A 68 -12.12 -7.31 0.75
C LEU A 68 -11.97 -8.83 0.68
N LYS A 69 -11.90 -9.42 -0.52
CA LYS A 69 -12.04 -10.88 -0.72
C LYS A 69 -11.08 -11.41 -1.78
N ASN A 70 -9.77 -11.29 -1.52
CA ASN A 70 -8.81 -11.86 -2.45
C ASN A 70 -7.54 -12.24 -1.69
N PRO A 71 -6.67 -13.12 -2.20
CA PRO A 71 -5.45 -13.54 -1.51
C PRO A 71 -4.52 -12.40 -1.10
N THR A 72 -4.61 -11.24 -1.75
CA THR A 72 -3.80 -10.05 -1.42
C THR A 72 -4.45 -9.14 -0.36
N SER A 73 -5.64 -9.47 0.15
CA SER A 73 -6.27 -8.66 1.19
C SER A 73 -5.40 -8.57 2.45
N SER A 74 -5.34 -7.40 3.04
CA SER A 74 -4.57 -7.15 4.27
C SER A 74 -5.06 -7.96 5.48
N ILE A 75 -6.30 -8.46 5.44
CA ILE A 75 -6.81 -9.37 6.50
C ILE A 75 -6.03 -10.69 6.59
N HIS A 76 -5.35 -11.10 5.52
CA HIS A 76 -4.55 -12.33 5.48
C HIS A 76 -3.12 -12.14 6.00
N LEU A 77 -2.72 -10.92 6.36
CA LEU A 77 -1.42 -10.71 6.99
C LEU A 77 -1.33 -11.50 8.30
N PRO A 78 -0.14 -12.05 8.61
CA PRO A 78 0.17 -12.55 9.95
C PRO A 78 -0.06 -11.47 11.01
N ASP A 79 -0.44 -11.89 12.20
CA ASP A 79 -0.86 -10.96 13.26
C ASP A 79 0.21 -9.92 13.63
N ASP A 80 1.46 -10.33 13.71
CA ASP A 80 2.58 -9.40 13.99
C ASP A 80 2.74 -8.35 12.89
N LEU A 81 2.57 -8.74 11.62
CA LEU A 81 2.65 -7.82 10.50
C LEU A 81 1.42 -6.91 10.42
N LYS A 82 0.24 -7.39 10.82
CA LYS A 82 -0.95 -6.53 11.00
C LYS A 82 -0.72 -5.47 12.04
N LEU A 83 -0.18 -5.85 13.21
CA LEU A 83 0.11 -4.91 14.30
C LEU A 83 1.14 -3.86 13.87
N LYS A 84 2.17 -4.26 13.14
CA LYS A 84 3.14 -3.33 12.56
C LYS A 84 2.46 -2.37 11.58
N ALA A 85 1.66 -2.89 10.65
CA ALA A 85 0.94 -2.06 9.69
C ALA A 85 -0.02 -1.07 10.38
N LEU A 86 -0.75 -1.51 11.42
CA LEU A 86 -1.60 -0.64 12.23
C LEU A 86 -0.80 0.48 12.91
N ALA A 87 0.35 0.15 13.51
CA ALA A 87 1.21 1.15 14.13
C ALA A 87 1.74 2.17 13.11
N ASP A 88 2.08 1.72 11.90
CA ASP A 88 2.51 2.60 10.81
C ASP A 88 1.40 3.52 10.31
N ILE A 89 0.17 3.00 10.16
CA ILE A 89 -0.99 3.81 9.78
C ILE A 89 -1.32 4.83 10.89
N GLU A 90 -1.37 4.39 12.13
CA GLU A 90 -1.66 5.26 13.29
C GLU A 90 -0.63 6.38 13.42
N TRP A 91 0.64 6.05 13.28
CA TRP A 91 1.72 7.04 13.28
C TRP A 91 1.53 8.07 12.16
N THR A 92 1.21 7.64 10.94
CA THR A 92 1.01 8.58 9.82
C THR A 92 -0.23 9.45 9.99
N ILE A 93 -1.32 8.90 10.56
CA ILE A 93 -2.52 9.68 10.93
C ILE A 93 -2.16 10.80 11.93
N ALA A 94 -1.32 10.49 12.93
CA ALA A 94 -0.91 11.46 13.94
C ALA A 94 0.02 12.56 13.41
N HIS A 95 0.81 12.27 12.37
CA HIS A 95 1.91 13.15 11.94
C HIS A 95 1.76 13.70 10.51
N VAL A 96 0.72 13.35 9.75
CA VAL A 96 0.57 13.82 8.37
C VAL A 96 0.60 15.37 8.27
N GLY A 97 0.07 16.07 9.27
CA GLY A 97 0.10 17.53 9.33
C GLY A 97 1.49 18.14 9.52
N ASP A 98 2.47 17.36 9.99
CA ASP A 98 3.84 17.81 10.14
C ASP A 98 4.60 17.81 8.79
N TYR A 99 4.12 17.01 7.84
CA TYR A 99 4.76 16.80 6.53
C TYR A 99 4.04 17.49 5.37
N SER A 100 2.77 17.85 5.55
CA SER A 100 2.00 18.57 4.54
C SER A 100 1.21 19.71 5.15
N THR A 101 1.33 20.90 4.56
CA THR A 101 0.51 22.06 4.89
C THR A 101 -0.74 22.17 4.01
N ASP A 102 -0.88 21.31 3.00
CA ASP A 102 -2.10 21.24 2.19
C ASP A 102 -3.22 20.63 2.99
N ARG A 103 -4.13 21.48 3.45
CA ARG A 103 -5.29 21.08 4.26
C ARG A 103 -6.16 20.04 3.56
N TYR A 104 -6.33 20.13 2.25
CA TYR A 104 -7.17 19.17 1.51
C TYR A 104 -6.50 17.80 1.42
N PHE A 105 -5.18 17.76 1.20
CA PHE A 105 -4.42 16.52 1.27
C PHE A 105 -4.55 15.88 2.65
N VAL A 106 -4.34 16.67 3.71
CA VAL A 106 -4.41 16.18 5.10
C VAL A 106 -5.80 15.63 5.42
N GLU A 107 -6.86 16.35 5.08
CA GLU A 107 -8.25 15.91 5.32
C GLU A 107 -8.59 14.62 4.55
N ASP A 108 -8.26 14.55 3.25
CA ASP A 108 -8.48 13.35 2.44
C ASP A 108 -7.66 12.17 2.96
N TYR A 109 -6.38 12.41 3.30
CA TYR A 109 -5.52 11.39 3.87
C TYR A 109 -6.10 10.83 5.17
N LEU A 110 -6.45 11.69 6.12
CA LEU A 110 -7.02 11.28 7.41
C LEU A 110 -8.28 10.44 7.23
N HIS A 111 -9.18 10.85 6.34
CA HIS A 111 -10.39 10.10 6.04
C HIS A 111 -10.07 8.68 5.53
N HIS A 112 -9.23 8.58 4.52
CA HIS A 112 -8.92 7.29 3.88
C HIS A 112 -8.02 6.41 4.75
N ALA A 113 -7.03 6.97 5.43
CA ALA A 113 -6.17 6.25 6.36
C ALA A 113 -6.95 5.66 7.54
N THR A 114 -7.88 6.44 8.11
CA THR A 114 -8.76 5.96 9.18
C THR A 114 -9.64 4.80 8.73
N ASN A 115 -10.15 4.82 7.51
CA ASN A 115 -10.92 3.71 6.95
C ASN A 115 -10.07 2.44 6.79
N CYS A 116 -8.82 2.58 6.30
CA CYS A 116 -7.88 1.47 6.19
C CYS A 116 -7.48 0.91 7.56
N TYR A 117 -7.21 1.79 8.53
CA TYR A 117 -6.91 1.42 9.91
C TYR A 117 -8.05 0.61 10.53
N ASN A 118 -9.28 1.13 10.46
CA ASN A 118 -10.45 0.45 11.02
C ASN A 118 -10.73 -0.89 10.34
N PHE A 119 -10.55 -0.97 9.03
CA PHE A 119 -10.69 -2.23 8.30
C PHE A 119 -9.70 -3.29 8.79
N LEU A 120 -8.44 -2.93 8.94
CA LEU A 120 -7.41 -3.85 9.42
C LEU A 120 -7.59 -4.19 10.90
N LYS A 121 -7.91 -3.21 11.75
CA LYS A 121 -8.14 -3.38 13.19
C LYS A 121 -9.30 -4.31 13.51
N ASN A 122 -10.36 -4.25 12.72
CA ASN A 122 -11.56 -5.08 12.92
C ASN A 122 -11.47 -6.44 12.22
N SER A 123 -10.34 -6.78 11.59
CA SER A 123 -10.12 -8.11 11.04
C SER A 123 -9.76 -9.13 12.13
N ASP A 124 -10.00 -10.42 11.85
CA ASP A 124 -9.64 -11.49 12.78
C ASP A 124 -8.13 -11.54 13.03
N TYR A 125 -7.76 -11.74 14.28
CA TYR A 125 -6.37 -11.92 14.74
C TYR A 125 -6.18 -13.37 15.17
N ASN A 126 -5.95 -14.24 14.22
CA ASN A 126 -5.63 -15.66 14.46
C ASN A 126 -4.83 -16.23 13.28
N ASN A 127 -3.93 -15.43 12.74
CA ASN A 127 -3.11 -15.80 11.58
C ASN A 127 -1.62 -15.76 11.96
N PRO A 128 -1.07 -16.83 12.58
CA PRO A 128 0.35 -16.87 12.89
C PRO A 128 1.23 -16.94 11.63
N LYS A 129 0.66 -17.43 10.53
CA LYS A 129 1.33 -17.57 9.22
C LYS A 129 0.37 -17.26 8.07
N LEU A 130 0.93 -17.01 6.90
CA LEU A 130 0.15 -16.91 5.65
C LEU A 130 -0.55 -18.24 5.36
N THR A 131 -1.77 -18.16 4.88
CA THR A 131 -2.51 -19.37 4.51
C THR A 131 -1.94 -20.01 3.23
N LYS A 132 -2.17 -21.33 3.07
CA LYS A 132 -1.78 -22.06 1.86
C LYS A 132 -2.27 -21.39 0.57
N ASN A 133 -3.51 -20.88 0.58
CA ASN A 133 -4.09 -20.21 -0.59
C ASN A 133 -3.36 -18.93 -0.96
N VAL A 134 -2.95 -18.15 0.03
CA VAL A 134 -2.16 -16.92 -0.18
C VAL A 134 -0.79 -17.28 -0.76
N CYS A 135 -0.08 -18.25 -0.16
CA CYS A 135 1.22 -18.69 -0.65
C CYS A 135 1.15 -19.26 -2.06
N ASN A 136 0.14 -20.07 -2.37
CA ASN A 136 -0.08 -20.62 -3.73
C ASN A 136 -0.31 -19.50 -4.75
N PHE A 137 -1.07 -18.47 -4.38
CA PHE A 137 -1.31 -17.31 -5.23
C PHE A 137 0.02 -16.60 -5.55
N PHE A 138 0.87 -16.36 -4.56
CA PHE A 138 2.17 -15.69 -4.80
C PHE A 138 3.13 -16.58 -5.60
N ASN A 139 3.20 -17.88 -5.29
CA ASN A 139 4.00 -18.80 -6.09
C ASN A 139 3.58 -18.81 -7.58
N MET A 140 2.27 -18.65 -7.85
CA MET A 140 1.76 -18.50 -9.22
C MET A 140 2.22 -17.16 -9.84
N CYS A 141 2.09 -16.06 -9.10
CA CYS A 141 2.54 -14.74 -9.57
C CYS A 141 4.04 -14.71 -9.86
N ASP A 142 4.85 -15.31 -8.99
CA ASP A 142 6.30 -15.41 -9.17
C ASP A 142 6.67 -16.17 -10.46
N ARG A 143 5.99 -17.30 -10.72
CA ARG A 143 6.21 -18.08 -11.95
C ARG A 143 5.81 -17.31 -13.22
N ILE A 144 4.67 -16.60 -13.18
CA ILE A 144 4.18 -15.84 -14.35
C ILE A 144 5.11 -14.67 -14.66
N ASN A 145 5.56 -13.96 -13.62
CA ASN A 145 6.33 -12.72 -13.77
C ASN A 145 7.85 -12.96 -13.72
N ASN A 146 8.30 -14.19 -13.52
CA ASN A 146 9.70 -14.54 -13.28
C ASN A 146 10.33 -13.68 -12.16
N ASN A 147 9.61 -13.53 -11.05
CA ASN A 147 9.97 -12.75 -9.88
C ASN A 147 10.04 -13.64 -8.64
N ASN A 148 10.47 -13.06 -7.52
CA ASN A 148 10.37 -13.66 -6.21
C ASN A 148 9.76 -12.64 -5.24
N ILE A 149 8.64 -12.98 -4.58
CA ILE A 149 7.96 -12.11 -3.62
C ILE A 149 8.90 -11.61 -2.51
N PHE A 150 9.85 -12.43 -2.09
CA PHE A 150 10.78 -12.09 -0.99
C PHE A 150 11.82 -11.04 -1.38
N ASP A 151 12.05 -10.80 -2.67
CA ASP A 151 12.90 -9.69 -3.14
C ASP A 151 12.24 -8.32 -2.88
N TYR A 152 10.91 -8.32 -2.75
CA TYR A 152 10.10 -7.11 -2.52
C TYR A 152 9.60 -6.98 -1.08
N PHE A 153 9.30 -8.12 -0.45
CA PHE A 153 8.74 -8.24 0.90
C PHE A 153 9.46 -9.34 1.68
N PRO A 154 10.74 -9.14 2.02
CA PRO A 154 11.53 -10.16 2.74
C PRO A 154 10.90 -10.54 4.07
N GLU A 155 10.17 -9.62 4.71
CA GLU A 155 9.47 -9.87 5.96
C GLU A 155 8.39 -10.96 5.88
N LEU A 156 7.93 -11.34 4.69
CA LEU A 156 6.95 -12.43 4.52
C LEU A 156 7.59 -13.82 4.61
N SER A 157 8.90 -13.95 4.48
CA SER A 157 9.60 -15.25 4.46
C SER A 157 9.37 -16.05 5.75
N ASP A 158 9.39 -15.37 6.90
CA ASP A 158 9.24 -16.00 8.22
C ASP A 158 7.81 -16.51 8.49
N TYR A 159 6.87 -16.04 7.70
CA TYR A 159 5.44 -16.34 7.83
C TYR A 159 4.91 -17.24 6.72
N TRP A 160 5.80 -17.76 5.88
CA TRP A 160 5.36 -18.63 4.77
C TRP A 160 4.78 -19.95 5.29
N TYR A 161 3.83 -20.49 4.54
CA TYR A 161 3.20 -21.75 4.92
C TYR A 161 4.17 -22.93 4.75
N ASP A 162 4.44 -23.68 5.83
CA ASP A 162 5.47 -24.73 5.88
C ASP A 162 5.09 -26.03 5.12
N GLY A 163 3.89 -26.14 4.61
CA GLY A 163 3.35 -27.35 3.98
C GLY A 163 3.35 -27.32 2.43
N LEU A 164 4.22 -26.50 1.84
CA LEU A 164 4.36 -26.39 0.37
C LEU A 164 5.63 -27.04 -0.12
#